data_5141cc5ed42b678addbffd57b2bc4de4
#
_entry.id   5141cc5ed42b678addbffd57b2bc4de4
#
_cell.length_a   1.000
_cell.length_b   1.000
_cell.length_c   1.000
_cell.angle_alpha   90.00
_cell.angle_beta   90.00
_cell.angle_gamma   90.00
#
_symmetry.space_group_name_H-M   'P 1'
#
loop_
_entity.id
_entity.type
_entity.pdbx_description
1 polymer ?
#
loop_
_entity_poly.entity_id
_entity_poly.type
_entity_poly.pdbx_seq_one_letter_code
_entity_poly.pdbx_strand_id
1 'polypeptide(L)'
;MHSRRAAAGLMDIPGVYEVLHMNYYDSMQELIGNTPLVKINNIELPENVNLFAKLELYNPAGSVKDRVGKAMLDDAEERGLIKPGGTIIEGTAGNTGLGIAFAALNRGYKVIFVVPEKFSQEKQILMHALGAEIVHTPEEDGMLGAAAKAEELKAQIPGAVALGQFKNP
;
A
#
# COMPACT_ATOMS: atom_id res chain seq x y z
N MET A 1 -17.21 9.94 -3.09
CA MET A 1 -18.29 10.08 -4.10
C MET A 1 -17.97 9.09 -5.21
N HIS A 2 -18.63 7.91 -5.25
CA HIS A 2 -18.32 6.88 -6.23
C HIS A 2 -18.85 7.31 -7.59
N SER A 3 -17.97 7.46 -8.56
CA SER A 3 -18.35 7.84 -9.92
C SER A 3 -19.03 6.63 -10.60
N ARG A 4 -20.36 6.67 -10.67
CA ARG A 4 -21.15 5.74 -11.50
C ARG A 4 -20.95 6.15 -12.96
N ARG A 5 -20.11 5.46 -13.71
CA ARG A 5 -20.12 5.55 -15.16
C ARG A 5 -21.27 4.68 -15.68
N ALA A 6 -22.36 5.33 -16.09
CA ALA A 6 -23.43 4.69 -16.83
C ALA A 6 -23.00 4.51 -18.28
N ALA A 7 -22.89 3.26 -18.73
CA ALA A 7 -22.73 2.94 -20.15
C ALA A 7 -24.07 3.13 -20.86
N ALA A 8 -24.22 4.21 -21.60
CA ALA A 8 -25.37 4.44 -22.48
C ALA A 8 -25.16 3.62 -23.77
N GLY A 9 -26.11 2.71 -24.06
CA GLY A 9 -26.21 2.07 -25.39
C GLY A 9 -26.25 0.54 -25.46
N LEU A 10 -26.33 -0.19 -24.34
CA LEU A 10 -26.32 -1.66 -24.31
C LEU A 10 -27.61 -2.27 -23.71
N MET A 11 -28.76 -1.59 -23.85
CA MET A 11 -29.96 -1.91 -23.04
C MET A 11 -30.78 -3.13 -23.46
N ASP A 12 -30.52 -3.78 -24.60
CA ASP A 12 -31.41 -4.82 -25.14
C ASP A 12 -30.78 -6.21 -25.33
N ILE A 13 -29.67 -6.51 -24.66
CA ILE A 13 -29.05 -7.83 -24.73
C ILE A 13 -29.40 -8.63 -23.46
N PRO A 14 -30.11 -9.78 -23.55
CA PRO A 14 -30.38 -10.62 -22.38
C PRO A 14 -29.08 -11.03 -21.68
N GLY A 15 -28.98 -10.82 -20.37
CA GLY A 15 -27.80 -11.09 -19.55
C GLY A 15 -26.86 -9.89 -19.34
N VAL A 16 -26.98 -8.81 -20.12
CA VAL A 16 -26.15 -7.60 -19.95
C VAL A 16 -26.64 -6.75 -18.76
N TYR A 17 -27.91 -6.85 -18.40
CA TYR A 17 -28.52 -6.09 -17.31
C TYR A 17 -27.89 -6.44 -15.93
N GLU A 18 -27.53 -7.68 -15.70
CA GLU A 18 -26.89 -8.12 -14.45
C GLU A 18 -25.47 -7.52 -14.30
N VAL A 19 -24.73 -7.41 -15.40
CA VAL A 19 -23.38 -6.86 -15.42
C VAL A 19 -23.38 -5.34 -15.16
N LEU A 20 -24.40 -4.61 -15.63
CA LEU A 20 -24.52 -3.15 -15.44
C LEU A 20 -24.84 -2.76 -13.99
N HIS A 21 -25.31 -3.69 -13.17
CA HIS A 21 -25.63 -3.46 -11.75
C HIS A 21 -24.61 -4.10 -10.80
N MET A 22 -23.53 -4.71 -11.32
CA MET A 22 -22.47 -5.24 -10.46
C MET A 22 -21.69 -4.10 -9.81
N ASN A 23 -21.53 -4.18 -8.49
CA ASN A 23 -20.56 -3.36 -7.78
C ASN A 23 -19.17 -3.98 -8.00
N TYR A 24 -18.36 -3.36 -8.84
CA TYR A 24 -16.98 -3.77 -9.07
C TYR A 24 -16.02 -2.61 -8.86
N TYR A 25 -14.75 -2.93 -8.69
CA TYR A 25 -13.66 -1.98 -8.60
C TYR A 25 -12.72 -2.18 -9.79
N ASP A 26 -12.24 -1.10 -10.38
CA ASP A 26 -11.32 -1.16 -11.52
C ASP A 26 -9.92 -1.62 -11.09
N SER A 27 -9.59 -1.45 -9.80
CA SER A 27 -8.32 -1.90 -9.24
C SER A 27 -8.44 -2.29 -7.77
N MET A 28 -7.55 -3.15 -7.32
CA MET A 28 -7.44 -3.50 -5.90
C MET A 28 -7.04 -2.31 -5.02
N GLN A 29 -6.36 -1.30 -5.57
CA GLN A 29 -5.97 -0.08 -4.85
C GLN A 29 -7.19 0.73 -4.38
N GLU A 30 -8.33 0.63 -5.07
CA GLU A 30 -9.57 1.28 -4.67
C GLU A 30 -10.18 0.68 -3.41
N LEU A 31 -9.79 -0.54 -3.06
CA LEU A 31 -10.21 -1.21 -1.84
C LEU A 31 -9.46 -0.70 -0.60
N ILE A 32 -8.31 -0.04 -0.78
CA ILE A 32 -7.53 0.49 0.34
C ILE A 32 -8.39 1.46 1.15
N GLY A 33 -8.54 1.15 2.42
CA GLY A 33 -9.35 1.97 3.35
C GLY A 33 -10.84 1.64 3.39
N ASN A 34 -11.36 0.85 2.47
CA ASN A 34 -12.75 0.37 2.48
C ASN A 34 -12.92 -0.84 3.43
N THR A 35 -12.26 -0.80 4.57
CA THR A 35 -12.27 -1.90 5.54
C THR A 35 -13.59 -1.93 6.32
N PRO A 36 -14.07 -3.12 6.72
CA PRO A 36 -15.29 -3.28 7.49
C PRO A 36 -15.20 -2.64 8.88
N LEU A 37 -16.35 -2.20 9.38
CA LEU A 37 -16.53 -1.78 10.76
C LEU A 37 -17.45 -2.79 11.44
N VAL A 38 -16.98 -3.43 12.51
CA VAL A 38 -17.70 -4.49 13.22
C VAL A 38 -18.01 -4.06 14.65
N LYS A 39 -19.27 -4.20 15.06
CA LYS A 39 -19.66 -3.96 16.44
C LYS A 39 -19.18 -5.12 17.33
N ILE A 40 -18.53 -4.79 18.43
CA ILE A 40 -18.10 -5.75 19.44
C ILE A 40 -19.23 -5.91 20.46
N ASN A 41 -19.77 -7.13 20.57
CA ASN A 41 -20.92 -7.41 21.42
C ASN A 41 -20.61 -8.35 22.60
N ASN A 42 -19.38 -8.87 22.66
CA ASN A 42 -18.95 -9.86 23.65
C ASN A 42 -18.16 -9.27 24.83
N ILE A 43 -18.23 -7.94 24.98
CA ILE A 43 -17.62 -7.20 26.08
C ILE A 43 -18.74 -6.44 26.80
N GLU A 44 -18.78 -6.54 28.12
CA GLU A 44 -19.70 -5.77 28.93
C GLU A 44 -19.28 -4.31 28.93
N LEU A 45 -20.20 -3.44 28.54
CA LEU A 45 -20.00 -2.00 28.41
C LEU A 45 -21.04 -1.25 29.24
N PRO A 46 -20.73 -0.02 29.68
CA PRO A 46 -21.71 0.87 30.28
C PRO A 46 -22.91 1.09 29.37
N GLU A 47 -24.08 1.41 29.98
CA GLU A 47 -25.27 1.76 29.20
C GLU A 47 -25.00 2.89 28.21
N ASN A 48 -25.57 2.77 27.02
CA ASN A 48 -25.41 3.72 25.91
C ASN A 48 -24.01 3.83 25.29
N VAL A 49 -23.07 2.93 25.64
CA VAL A 49 -21.76 2.82 24.99
C VAL A 49 -21.78 1.72 23.93
N ASN A 50 -21.28 2.02 22.74
CA ASN A 50 -21.07 1.04 21.68
C ASN A 50 -19.58 0.99 21.31
N LEU A 51 -19.04 -0.21 21.20
CA LEU A 51 -17.66 -0.44 20.76
C LEU A 51 -17.65 -1.01 19.36
N PHE A 52 -16.80 -0.45 18.51
CA PHE A 52 -16.61 -0.91 17.13
C PHE A 52 -15.13 -1.15 16.86
N ALA A 53 -14.84 -2.17 16.07
CA ALA A 53 -13.51 -2.45 15.54
C ALA A 53 -13.46 -2.15 14.03
N LYS A 54 -12.53 -1.32 13.61
CA LYS A 54 -12.20 -1.11 12.20
C LYS A 54 -11.20 -2.18 11.78
N LEU A 55 -11.60 -3.09 10.89
CA LEU A 55 -10.83 -4.29 10.57
C LEU A 55 -9.78 -4.00 9.48
N GLU A 56 -8.68 -3.38 9.85
CA GLU A 56 -7.62 -2.96 8.91
C GLU A 56 -6.87 -4.13 8.24
N LEU A 57 -7.00 -5.35 8.77
CA LEU A 57 -6.49 -6.57 8.14
C LEU A 57 -7.18 -6.90 6.79
N TYR A 58 -8.33 -6.28 6.51
CA TYR A 58 -9.05 -6.43 5.23
C TYR A 58 -8.59 -5.46 4.16
N ASN A 59 -7.59 -4.62 4.41
CA ASN A 59 -6.91 -3.94 3.33
C ASN A 59 -6.23 -4.95 2.39
N PRO A 60 -6.06 -4.66 1.10
CA PRO A 60 -5.53 -5.60 0.10
C PRO A 60 -4.16 -6.20 0.42
N ALA A 61 -3.23 -5.43 0.99
CA ALA A 61 -1.93 -5.94 1.45
C ALA A 61 -1.96 -6.36 2.95
N GLY A 62 -3.14 -6.40 3.57
CA GLY A 62 -3.41 -7.02 4.85
C GLY A 62 -3.17 -6.16 6.09
N SER A 63 -3.02 -4.84 5.98
CA SER A 63 -2.78 -4.00 7.15
C SER A 63 -3.20 -2.54 6.98
N VAL A 64 -3.21 -1.80 8.11
CA VAL A 64 -3.37 -0.34 8.09
C VAL A 64 -2.29 0.39 7.26
N LYS A 65 -1.16 -0.25 6.99
CA LYS A 65 -0.05 0.36 6.24
C LYS A 65 -0.32 0.51 4.75
N ASP A 66 -1.32 -0.16 4.23
CA ASP A 66 -1.83 0.07 2.88
C ASP A 66 -2.27 1.52 2.71
N ARG A 67 -2.96 2.07 3.73
CA ARG A 67 -3.34 3.50 3.76
C ARG A 67 -2.12 4.40 3.76
N VAL A 68 -1.12 4.06 4.56
CA VAL A 68 0.13 4.83 4.68
C VAL A 68 0.89 4.82 3.36
N GLY A 69 1.08 3.63 2.76
CA GLY A 69 1.77 3.49 1.48
C GLY A 69 1.09 4.27 0.36
N LYS A 70 -0.25 4.17 0.28
CA LYS A 70 -1.03 4.92 -0.71
C LYS A 70 -0.92 6.44 -0.49
N ALA A 71 -1.12 6.92 0.74
CA ALA A 71 -1.10 8.34 1.03
C ALA A 71 0.28 8.97 0.77
N MET A 72 1.36 8.30 1.16
CA MET A 72 2.72 8.78 0.92
C MET A 72 3.06 8.84 -0.58
N LEU A 73 2.61 7.86 -1.35
CA LEU A 73 2.86 7.84 -2.79
C LEU A 73 2.04 8.91 -3.51
N ASP A 74 0.75 9.05 -3.17
CA ASP A 74 -0.12 10.08 -3.73
C ASP A 74 0.42 11.49 -3.42
N ASP A 75 0.88 11.76 -2.18
CA ASP A 75 1.52 13.03 -1.80
C ASP A 75 2.81 13.28 -2.61
N ALA A 76 3.64 12.25 -2.78
CA ALA A 76 4.87 12.38 -3.57
C ALA A 76 4.60 12.70 -5.05
N GLU A 77 3.53 12.14 -5.63
CA GLU A 77 3.07 12.45 -6.98
C GLU A 77 2.51 13.87 -7.07
N GLU A 78 1.62 14.26 -6.15
CA GLU A 78 1.00 15.60 -6.13
C GLU A 78 2.05 16.71 -5.96
N ARG A 79 3.07 16.48 -5.15
CA ARG A 79 4.18 17.41 -4.95
C ARG A 79 5.24 17.37 -6.06
N GLY A 80 5.09 16.47 -7.02
CA GLY A 80 6.05 16.29 -8.11
C GLY A 80 7.43 15.79 -7.68
N LEU A 81 7.52 15.15 -6.49
CA LEU A 81 8.76 14.57 -5.97
C LEU A 81 9.17 13.34 -6.76
N ILE A 82 8.20 12.57 -7.23
CA ILE A 82 8.42 11.42 -8.11
C ILE A 82 7.65 11.58 -9.42
N LYS A 83 8.23 11.11 -10.51
CA LYS A 83 7.60 11.10 -11.84
C LYS A 83 7.41 9.66 -12.32
N PRO A 84 6.48 9.40 -13.26
CA PRO A 84 6.35 8.07 -13.87
C PRO A 84 7.69 7.53 -14.35
N GLY A 85 7.99 6.27 -14.05
CA GLY A 85 9.29 5.64 -14.29
C GLY A 85 10.34 5.90 -13.21
N GLY A 86 10.03 6.72 -12.21
CA GLY A 86 10.92 6.99 -11.08
C GLY A 86 11.14 5.79 -10.16
N THR A 87 12.10 5.92 -9.24
CA THR A 87 12.48 4.86 -8.31
C THR A 87 12.13 5.27 -6.88
N ILE A 88 11.43 4.39 -6.17
CA ILE A 88 11.15 4.50 -4.73
C ILE A 88 12.18 3.63 -4.01
N ILE A 89 12.85 4.18 -3.01
CA ILE A 89 13.80 3.44 -2.17
C ILE A 89 13.41 3.64 -0.71
N GLU A 90 13.22 2.54 0.03
CA GLU A 90 12.82 2.63 1.43
C GLU A 90 13.51 1.55 2.26
N GLY A 91 14.04 1.93 3.43
CA GLY A 91 14.53 0.99 4.44
C GLY A 91 13.34 0.46 5.26
N THR A 92 12.79 -0.68 4.87
CA THR A 92 11.61 -1.24 5.54
C THR A 92 11.52 -2.75 5.35
N ALA A 93 11.24 -3.46 6.43
CA ALA A 93 11.09 -4.92 6.44
C ALA A 93 9.67 -5.38 6.82
N GLY A 94 8.74 -4.45 6.97
CA GLY A 94 7.42 -4.70 7.55
C GLY A 94 6.25 -4.38 6.62
N ASN A 95 5.09 -4.20 7.24
CA ASN A 95 3.83 -3.89 6.54
C ASN A 95 3.89 -2.59 5.74
N THR A 96 4.74 -1.63 6.13
CA THR A 96 4.92 -0.39 5.35
C THR A 96 5.47 -0.69 3.96
N GLY A 97 6.48 -1.55 3.85
CA GLY A 97 7.00 -1.99 2.55
C GLY A 97 5.92 -2.66 1.70
N LEU A 98 5.11 -3.55 2.30
CA LEU A 98 3.98 -4.16 1.58
C LEU A 98 2.98 -3.12 1.10
N GLY A 99 2.60 -2.15 1.96
CA GLY A 99 1.68 -1.08 1.58
C GLY A 99 2.22 -0.20 0.46
N ILE A 100 3.51 0.14 0.48
CA ILE A 100 4.18 0.90 -0.58
C ILE A 100 4.22 0.10 -1.89
N ALA A 101 4.68 -1.17 -1.83
CA ALA A 101 4.75 -2.03 -3.01
C ALA A 101 3.37 -2.18 -3.65
N PHE A 102 2.34 -2.41 -2.85
CA PHE A 102 0.97 -2.53 -3.32
C PHE A 102 0.43 -1.23 -3.93
N ALA A 103 0.68 -0.08 -3.29
CA ALA A 103 0.29 1.22 -3.82
C ALA A 103 0.99 1.57 -5.13
N ALA A 104 2.24 1.12 -5.32
CA ALA A 104 3.03 1.35 -6.51
C ALA A 104 2.67 0.44 -7.71
N LEU A 105 1.90 -0.65 -7.48
CA LEU A 105 1.48 -1.56 -8.54
C LEU A 105 0.79 -0.81 -9.68
N ASN A 106 1.19 -1.13 -10.91
CA ASN A 106 0.65 -0.57 -12.14
C ASN A 106 0.79 0.95 -12.31
N ARG A 107 1.58 1.63 -11.43
CA ARG A 107 1.90 3.06 -11.57
C ARG A 107 3.21 3.33 -12.30
N GLY A 108 3.93 2.28 -12.72
CA GLY A 108 5.17 2.38 -13.50
C GLY A 108 6.41 2.75 -12.68
N TYR A 109 6.38 2.60 -11.36
CA TYR A 109 7.53 2.86 -10.49
C TYR A 109 8.39 1.62 -10.31
N LYS A 110 9.70 1.83 -10.22
CA LYS A 110 10.62 0.86 -9.68
C LYS A 110 10.63 1.01 -8.15
N VAL A 111 10.52 -0.10 -7.44
CA VAL A 111 10.52 -0.11 -5.98
C VAL A 111 11.70 -0.95 -5.48
N ILE A 112 12.52 -0.38 -4.62
CA ILE A 112 13.67 -1.02 -3.99
C ILE A 112 13.51 -0.92 -2.48
N PHE A 113 13.47 -2.07 -1.81
CA PHE A 113 13.49 -2.11 -0.36
C PHE A 113 14.86 -2.55 0.14
N VAL A 114 15.34 -1.85 1.15
CA VAL A 114 16.57 -2.24 1.87
C VAL A 114 16.15 -2.90 3.18
N VAL A 115 16.57 -4.13 3.37
CA VAL A 115 16.08 -5.00 4.44
C VAL A 115 17.28 -5.74 5.06
N PRO A 116 17.40 -5.81 6.39
CA PRO A 116 18.41 -6.65 7.02
C PRO A 116 18.20 -8.14 6.67
N GLU A 117 19.27 -8.88 6.45
CA GLU A 117 19.21 -10.33 6.23
C GLU A 117 18.39 -11.00 7.34
N LYS A 118 17.68 -12.08 7.00
CA LYS A 118 16.82 -12.86 7.89
C LYS A 118 15.65 -12.10 8.53
N PHE A 119 15.47 -10.81 8.27
CA PHE A 119 14.37 -10.05 8.84
C PHE A 119 13.10 -10.26 8.02
N SER A 120 12.01 -10.76 8.67
CA SER A 120 10.68 -10.91 8.02
C SER A 120 10.72 -11.57 6.63
N GLN A 121 11.32 -12.73 6.48
CA GLN A 121 11.47 -13.44 5.19
C GLN A 121 10.14 -13.61 4.45
N GLU A 122 9.07 -13.93 5.17
CA GLU A 122 7.71 -14.01 4.59
C GLU A 122 7.30 -12.71 3.88
N LYS A 123 7.56 -11.56 4.52
CA LYS A 123 7.23 -10.26 3.92
C LYS A 123 8.12 -9.91 2.75
N GLN A 124 9.38 -10.32 2.77
CA GLN A 124 10.29 -10.13 1.64
C GLN A 124 9.79 -10.89 0.40
N ILE A 125 9.31 -12.12 0.58
CA ILE A 125 8.70 -12.91 -0.50
C ILE A 125 7.48 -12.18 -1.08
N LEU A 126 6.61 -11.65 -0.22
CA LEU A 126 5.44 -10.89 -0.67
C LEU A 126 5.82 -9.59 -1.38
N MET A 127 6.81 -8.83 -0.88
CA MET A 127 7.32 -7.62 -1.53
C MET A 127 7.87 -7.94 -2.92
N HIS A 128 8.63 -9.02 -3.04
CA HIS A 128 9.17 -9.48 -4.32
C HIS A 128 8.06 -9.90 -5.28
N ALA A 129 7.05 -10.62 -4.80
CA ALA A 129 5.87 -10.99 -5.59
C ALA A 129 5.07 -9.77 -6.10
N LEU A 130 5.13 -8.66 -5.37
CA LEU A 130 4.57 -7.37 -5.77
C LEU A 130 5.50 -6.57 -6.70
N GLY A 131 6.62 -7.15 -7.14
CA GLY A 131 7.54 -6.55 -8.11
C GLY A 131 8.63 -5.67 -7.51
N ALA A 132 8.79 -5.63 -6.18
CA ALA A 132 9.88 -4.88 -5.55
C ALA A 132 11.21 -5.63 -5.63
N GLU A 133 12.30 -4.90 -5.82
CA GLU A 133 13.66 -5.39 -5.62
C GLU A 133 14.03 -5.30 -4.13
N ILE A 134 14.80 -6.26 -3.64
CA ILE A 134 15.27 -6.28 -2.25
C ILE A 134 16.79 -6.23 -2.24
N VAL A 135 17.32 -5.27 -1.50
CA VAL A 135 18.75 -5.15 -1.19
C VAL A 135 18.94 -5.50 0.27
N HIS A 136 19.80 -6.46 0.54
CA HIS A 136 20.08 -6.89 1.90
C HIS A 136 21.23 -6.09 2.54
N THR A 137 21.09 -5.86 3.84
CA THR A 137 22.17 -5.39 4.73
C THR A 137 22.47 -6.45 5.77
N PRO A 138 23.67 -6.41 6.41
CA PRO A 138 24.00 -7.30 7.52
C PRO A 138 22.92 -7.27 8.62
N GLU A 139 22.63 -8.42 9.21
CA GLU A 139 21.60 -8.55 10.26
C GLU A 139 21.96 -7.72 11.49
N GLU A 140 23.24 -7.65 11.84
CA GLU A 140 23.78 -6.90 12.98
C GLU A 140 23.55 -5.38 12.88
N ASP A 141 23.46 -4.83 11.67
CA ASP A 141 23.22 -3.41 11.42
C ASP A 141 21.75 -3.03 11.64
N GLY A 142 20.86 -4.00 11.65
CA GLY A 142 19.43 -3.84 11.90
C GLY A 142 18.77 -2.84 10.96
N MET A 143 17.66 -2.26 11.42
CA MET A 143 16.91 -1.28 10.61
C MET A 143 17.63 0.06 10.44
N LEU A 144 18.57 0.40 11.33
CA LEU A 144 19.39 1.61 11.16
C LEU A 144 20.35 1.47 9.99
N GLY A 145 21.01 0.32 9.85
CA GLY A 145 21.85 0.02 8.70
C GLY A 145 21.07 -0.01 7.40
N ALA A 146 19.87 -0.60 7.42
CA ALA A 146 19.00 -0.60 6.25
C ALA A 146 18.57 0.82 5.84
N ALA A 147 18.26 1.69 6.79
CA ALA A 147 17.94 3.08 6.51
C ALA A 147 19.14 3.86 5.95
N ALA A 148 20.33 3.68 6.50
CA ALA A 148 21.56 4.29 6.00
C ALA A 148 21.88 3.84 4.56
N LYS A 149 21.74 2.55 4.27
CA LYS A 149 21.95 1.99 2.93
C LYS A 149 20.90 2.48 1.93
N ALA A 150 19.65 2.66 2.37
CA ALA A 150 18.60 3.25 1.53
C ALA A 150 18.93 4.70 1.10
N GLU A 151 19.45 5.52 2.02
CA GLU A 151 19.89 6.89 1.71
C GLU A 151 21.12 6.88 0.78
N GLU A 152 22.07 5.96 0.97
CA GLU A 152 23.20 5.78 0.06
C GLU A 152 22.73 5.46 -1.37
N LEU A 153 21.86 4.48 -1.53
CA LEU A 153 21.31 4.09 -2.84
C LEU A 153 20.51 5.22 -3.48
N LYS A 154 19.73 5.96 -2.69
CA LYS A 154 18.99 7.12 -3.16
C LYS A 154 19.93 8.18 -3.74
N ALA A 155 21.08 8.41 -3.12
CA ALA A 155 22.07 9.36 -3.63
C ALA A 155 22.74 8.90 -4.96
N GLN A 156 22.80 7.58 -5.19
CA GLN A 156 23.42 7.00 -6.39
C GLN A 156 22.46 6.87 -7.58
N ILE A 157 21.15 6.84 -7.35
CA ILE A 157 20.14 6.65 -8.39
C ILE A 157 19.46 7.99 -8.68
N PRO A 158 19.71 8.60 -9.86
CA PRO A 158 19.11 9.88 -10.22
C PRO A 158 17.57 9.84 -10.17
N GLY A 159 16.97 10.81 -9.47
CA GLY A 159 15.52 10.90 -9.34
C GLY A 159 14.87 9.88 -8.41
N ALA A 160 15.67 9.11 -7.67
CA ALA A 160 15.13 8.23 -6.63
C ALA A 160 14.63 9.02 -5.43
N VAL A 161 13.51 8.57 -4.85
CA VAL A 161 12.88 9.19 -3.68
C VAL A 161 12.71 8.17 -2.55
N ALA A 162 12.81 8.66 -1.30
CA ALA A 162 12.33 7.96 -0.12
C ALA A 162 11.01 8.59 0.32
N LEU A 163 9.99 7.78 0.56
CA LEU A 163 8.67 8.28 0.98
C LEU A 163 8.64 8.67 2.46
N GLY A 164 9.48 8.01 3.29
CA GLY A 164 9.83 8.46 4.62
C GLY A 164 8.68 8.46 5.63
N GLN A 165 8.13 7.28 5.96
CA GLN A 165 6.95 7.13 6.84
C GLN A 165 7.02 7.84 8.21
N PHE A 166 8.22 8.20 8.68
CA PHE A 166 8.41 8.89 9.96
C PHE A 166 8.74 10.38 9.81
N LYS A 167 8.87 10.87 8.58
CA LYS A 167 9.25 12.24 8.25
C LYS A 167 8.21 12.95 7.38
N ASN A 168 7.35 12.20 6.73
CA ASN A 168 6.23 12.73 5.96
C ASN A 168 5.11 13.14 6.94
N PRO A 169 4.59 14.37 6.90
CA PRO A 169 3.55 14.88 7.81
C PRO A 169 2.21 14.16 7.69
#